data_e0b038267ba340e5c141f5cdfc374f0f
#
_entry.id   e0b038267ba340e5c141f5cdfc374f0f
#
_cell.length_a   1.000
_cell.length_b   1.000
_cell.length_c   1.000
_cell.angle_alpha   90.00
_cell.angle_beta   90.00
_cell.angle_gamma   90.00
#
_symmetry.space_group_name_H-M   'P 1'
#
loop_
_entity.id
_entity.type
_entity.pdbx_description
1 polymer ?
#
loop_
_entity_poly.entity_id
_entity_poly.type
_entity_poly.pdbx_seq_one_letter_code
_entity_poly.pdbx_strand_id
1 'polypeptide(L)'
;MGNRIFKLHGPCVALPTPFRDGAVDFPALEKLCHRQIARGTAALVPCGPTGEAPLLTPGEHHRIVERTVAAAAGRVPVIAGAGSNNTQTSVELARSAELAGAQALLCITPYYLEPTRAGLIAHFQAIHEAVRIPIILDDVPPRTARPMADLTIERLAELPRIVGLKDTTGDIARVERIRWRLGERLLLLSGDDATQAAQRRFTKLAIRARPKPSPASRASWRRCMRRCSWKPIRSRSSVRCIGLD
;
A
#
# COMPACT_ATOMS: atom_id res chain seq x y z
N MET A 1 -11.37 19.58 12.91
CA MET A 1 -11.23 18.16 13.31
C MET A 1 -9.84 17.72 12.93
N GLY A 2 -8.97 17.50 13.94
CA GLY A 2 -7.56 17.19 13.73
C GLY A 2 -7.36 15.91 12.94
N ASN A 3 -6.46 15.96 11.99
CA ASN A 3 -6.02 14.85 11.17
C ASN A 3 -5.47 13.75 12.11
N ARG A 4 -6.30 12.75 12.44
CA ARG A 4 -5.81 11.54 13.12
C ARG A 4 -4.89 10.86 12.14
N ILE A 5 -3.59 11.13 12.28
CA ILE A 5 -2.56 10.41 11.52
C ILE A 5 -2.83 8.93 11.74
N PHE A 6 -3.19 8.24 10.66
CA PHE A 6 -3.36 6.78 10.68
C PHE A 6 -1.97 6.17 10.98
N LYS A 7 -1.75 5.82 12.26
CA LYS A 7 -0.45 5.34 12.72
C LYS A 7 -0.40 3.83 12.54
N LEU A 8 0.47 3.37 11.65
CA LEU A 8 0.81 1.96 11.48
C LEU A 8 2.25 1.74 11.92
N HIS A 9 2.46 0.80 12.83
CA HIS A 9 3.78 0.40 13.29
C HIS A 9 3.93 -1.12 13.16
N GLY A 10 4.62 -1.57 12.15
CA GLY A 10 4.86 -3.00 11.92
C GLY A 10 4.50 -3.46 10.51
N PRO A 11 4.56 -4.78 10.26
CA PRO A 11 4.22 -5.34 8.96
C PRO A 11 2.71 -5.30 8.71
N CYS A 12 2.32 -4.85 7.52
CA CYS A 12 0.95 -4.97 7.01
C CYS A 12 0.91 -6.15 6.06
N VAL A 13 0.01 -7.07 6.27
CA VAL A 13 -0.05 -8.30 5.47
C VAL A 13 -1.10 -8.16 4.35
N ALA A 14 -0.62 -8.28 3.10
CA ALA A 14 -1.50 -8.47 1.95
C ALA A 14 -2.06 -9.90 1.98
N LEU A 15 -3.38 -10.02 2.04
CA LEU A 15 -4.05 -11.32 2.12
C LEU A 15 -4.31 -11.87 0.71
N PRO A 16 -3.95 -13.13 0.43
CA PRO A 16 -4.50 -13.84 -0.72
C PRO A 16 -6.00 -14.12 -0.49
N THR A 17 -6.75 -14.26 -1.57
CA THR A 17 -8.14 -14.71 -1.52
C THR A 17 -8.18 -16.22 -1.74
N PRO A 18 -8.52 -17.03 -0.72
CA PRO A 18 -8.64 -18.46 -0.90
C PRO A 18 -9.91 -18.79 -1.70
N PHE A 19 -9.78 -19.72 -2.64
CA PHE A 19 -10.88 -20.24 -3.43
C PHE A 19 -11.01 -21.75 -3.21
N ARG A 20 -12.25 -22.25 -3.27
CA ARG A 20 -12.60 -23.66 -3.28
C ARG A 20 -13.75 -23.87 -4.24
N ASP A 21 -13.61 -24.82 -5.15
CA ASP A 21 -14.64 -25.18 -6.15
C ASP A 21 -15.20 -23.96 -6.91
N GLY A 22 -14.32 -23.02 -7.28
CA GLY A 22 -14.66 -21.81 -8.03
C GLY A 22 -15.30 -20.69 -7.20
N ALA A 23 -15.48 -20.85 -5.89
CA ALA A 23 -16.04 -19.84 -5.00
C ALA A 23 -15.02 -19.40 -3.93
N VAL A 24 -15.21 -18.22 -3.33
CA VAL A 24 -14.36 -17.75 -2.23
C VAL A 24 -14.56 -18.63 -0.99
N ASP A 25 -13.46 -19.20 -0.46
CA ASP A 25 -13.44 -19.98 0.79
C ASP A 25 -13.33 -19.02 1.99
N PHE A 26 -14.47 -18.50 2.47
CA PHE A 26 -14.50 -17.60 3.62
C PHE A 26 -13.97 -18.22 4.92
N PRO A 27 -14.25 -19.52 5.25
CA PRO A 27 -13.62 -20.15 6.40
C PRO A 27 -12.09 -20.17 6.36
N ALA A 28 -11.49 -20.42 5.19
CA ALA A 28 -10.04 -20.35 5.02
C ALA A 28 -9.52 -18.91 5.13
N LEU A 29 -10.25 -17.93 4.59
CA LEU A 29 -9.91 -16.51 4.74
C LEU A 29 -9.87 -16.08 6.22
N GLU A 30 -10.88 -16.46 7.00
CA GLU A 30 -10.96 -16.14 8.42
C GLU A 30 -9.82 -16.78 9.22
N LYS A 31 -9.52 -18.07 8.98
CA LYS A 31 -8.35 -18.75 9.57
C LYS A 31 -7.05 -18.01 9.24
N LEU A 32 -6.90 -17.56 7.99
CA LEU A 32 -5.74 -16.78 7.57
C LEU A 32 -5.65 -15.45 8.34
N CYS A 33 -6.76 -14.71 8.48
CA CYS A 33 -6.81 -13.47 9.25
C CYS A 33 -6.38 -13.71 10.71
N HIS A 34 -6.96 -14.70 11.39
CA HIS A 34 -6.61 -15.03 12.76
C HIS A 34 -5.14 -15.42 12.92
N ARG A 35 -4.62 -16.23 11.99
CA ARG A 35 -3.18 -16.60 11.99
C ARG A 35 -2.28 -15.39 11.86
N GLN A 36 -2.57 -14.44 10.96
CA GLN A 36 -1.75 -13.25 10.79
C GLN A 36 -1.80 -12.33 11.99
N ILE A 37 -2.98 -12.16 12.60
CA ILE A 37 -3.14 -11.38 13.83
C ILE A 37 -2.33 -12.02 14.98
N ALA A 38 -2.43 -13.32 15.16
CA ALA A 38 -1.66 -14.03 16.19
C ALA A 38 -0.15 -13.93 15.99
N ARG A 39 0.32 -13.71 14.75
CA ARG A 39 1.74 -13.50 14.42
C ARG A 39 2.18 -12.04 14.45
N GLY A 40 1.33 -11.13 14.92
CA GLY A 40 1.68 -9.74 15.18
C GLY A 40 1.66 -8.83 13.96
N THR A 41 0.80 -9.10 12.95
CA THR A 41 0.58 -8.13 11.87
C THR A 41 0.05 -6.82 12.42
N ALA A 42 0.47 -5.70 11.84
CA ALA A 42 -0.03 -4.37 12.21
C ALA A 42 -1.32 -3.98 11.46
N ALA A 43 -1.61 -4.63 10.33
CA ALA A 43 -2.84 -4.44 9.56
C ALA A 43 -3.09 -5.64 8.65
N LEU A 44 -4.36 -5.88 8.30
CA LEU A 44 -4.78 -6.82 7.25
C LEU A 44 -5.13 -6.04 5.99
N VAL A 45 -4.65 -6.52 4.83
CA VAL A 45 -4.89 -5.86 3.54
C VAL A 45 -5.56 -6.83 2.57
N PRO A 46 -6.90 -7.01 2.63
CA PRO A 46 -7.66 -7.81 1.67
C PRO A 46 -7.81 -7.07 0.34
N CYS A 47 -8.17 -7.79 -0.70
CA CYS A 47 -8.54 -7.28 -2.03
C CYS A 47 -7.47 -6.37 -2.67
N GLY A 48 -6.19 -6.60 -2.34
CA GLY A 48 -5.06 -6.02 -3.09
C GLY A 48 -4.68 -6.90 -4.28
N PRO A 49 -3.57 -6.58 -4.98
CA PRO A 49 -3.06 -7.40 -6.08
C PRO A 49 -2.78 -8.86 -5.66
N THR A 50 -2.29 -9.07 -4.44
CA THR A 50 -2.07 -10.41 -3.86
C THR A 50 -3.38 -11.18 -3.65
N GLY A 51 -4.48 -10.47 -3.38
CA GLY A 51 -5.82 -11.04 -3.22
C GLY A 51 -6.60 -11.15 -4.54
N GLU A 52 -5.94 -10.99 -5.68
CA GLU A 52 -6.51 -11.16 -7.02
C GLU A 52 -7.73 -10.26 -7.28
N ALA A 53 -7.72 -9.03 -6.71
CA ALA A 53 -8.85 -8.11 -6.74
C ALA A 53 -9.50 -7.90 -8.12
N PRO A 54 -8.77 -7.85 -9.25
CA PRO A 54 -9.39 -7.67 -10.56
C PRO A 54 -10.27 -8.86 -11.02
N LEU A 55 -10.14 -10.03 -10.38
CA LEU A 55 -10.91 -11.24 -10.70
C LEU A 55 -12.15 -11.39 -9.83
N LEU A 56 -12.31 -10.56 -8.81
CA LEU A 56 -13.44 -10.59 -7.88
C LEU A 56 -14.64 -9.85 -8.46
N THR A 57 -15.81 -10.41 -8.33
CA THR A 57 -17.05 -9.67 -8.52
C THR A 57 -17.20 -8.60 -7.43
N PRO A 58 -17.98 -7.53 -7.66
CA PRO A 58 -18.24 -6.51 -6.63
C PRO A 58 -18.81 -7.11 -5.33
N GLY A 59 -19.67 -8.13 -5.44
CA GLY A 59 -20.25 -8.82 -4.29
C GLY A 59 -19.21 -9.62 -3.49
N GLU A 60 -18.30 -10.33 -4.16
CA GLU A 60 -17.19 -11.04 -3.51
C GLU A 60 -16.25 -10.07 -2.83
N HIS A 61 -15.88 -8.98 -3.51
CA HIS A 61 -15.03 -7.93 -2.94
C HIS A 61 -15.62 -7.39 -1.64
N HIS A 62 -16.90 -7.01 -1.64
CA HIS A 62 -17.61 -6.53 -0.44
C HIS A 62 -17.56 -7.55 0.69
N ARG A 63 -17.95 -8.79 0.41
CA ARG A 63 -17.99 -9.86 1.41
C ARG A 63 -16.62 -10.23 1.96
N ILE A 64 -15.55 -10.19 1.15
CA ILE A 64 -14.18 -10.42 1.61
C ILE A 64 -13.77 -9.33 2.59
N VAL A 65 -14.06 -8.06 2.29
CA VAL A 65 -13.75 -6.95 3.21
C VAL A 65 -14.54 -7.09 4.51
N GLU A 66 -15.86 -7.31 4.42
CA GLU A 66 -16.75 -7.51 5.57
C GLU A 66 -16.26 -8.65 6.49
N ARG A 67 -15.96 -9.83 5.91
CA ARG A 67 -15.48 -10.99 6.68
C ARG A 67 -14.11 -10.74 7.29
N THR A 68 -13.24 -10.01 6.59
CA THR A 68 -11.93 -9.63 7.13
C THR A 68 -12.07 -8.66 8.30
N VAL A 69 -12.98 -7.68 8.22
CA VAL A 69 -13.31 -6.74 9.31
C VAL A 69 -13.86 -7.50 10.51
N ALA A 70 -14.82 -8.40 10.30
CA ALA A 70 -15.37 -9.24 11.35
C ALA A 70 -14.30 -10.12 12.01
N ALA A 71 -13.43 -10.77 11.22
CA ALA A 71 -12.33 -11.58 11.73
C ALA A 71 -11.27 -10.76 12.46
N ALA A 72 -11.01 -9.51 12.02
CA ALA A 72 -10.13 -8.60 12.73
C ALA A 72 -10.66 -8.20 14.11
N ALA A 73 -11.97 -8.02 14.23
CA ALA A 73 -12.67 -7.69 15.49
C ALA A 73 -12.02 -6.51 16.24
N GLY A 74 -11.57 -5.48 15.51
CA GLY A 74 -10.91 -4.29 16.06
C GLY A 74 -9.47 -4.50 16.58
N ARG A 75 -8.93 -5.73 16.55
CA ARG A 75 -7.58 -6.04 17.04
C ARG A 75 -6.48 -5.41 16.17
N VAL A 76 -6.71 -5.33 14.89
CA VAL A 76 -5.85 -4.65 13.90
C VAL A 76 -6.74 -3.97 12.86
N PRO A 77 -6.30 -2.85 12.25
CA PRO A 77 -7.06 -2.21 11.20
C PRO A 77 -7.08 -3.06 9.91
N VAL A 78 -8.18 -2.93 9.16
CA VAL A 78 -8.34 -3.48 7.81
C VAL A 78 -8.17 -2.35 6.79
N ILE A 79 -7.22 -2.52 5.88
CA ILE A 79 -6.93 -1.59 4.78
C ILE A 79 -7.39 -2.27 3.49
N ALA A 80 -8.57 -1.96 3.00
CA ALA A 80 -9.13 -2.64 1.84
C ALA A 80 -8.52 -2.13 0.52
N GLY A 81 -8.11 -3.04 -0.35
CA GLY A 81 -7.79 -2.70 -1.74
C GLY A 81 -9.06 -2.23 -2.46
N ALA A 82 -9.04 -1.02 -3.05
CA ALA A 82 -10.21 -0.42 -3.70
C ALA A 82 -9.85 0.32 -5.01
N GLY A 83 -8.64 0.08 -5.55
CA GLY A 83 -8.20 0.69 -6.81
C GLY A 83 -8.57 -0.15 -8.03
N SER A 84 -8.87 0.54 -9.13
CA SER A 84 -9.10 -0.02 -10.45
C SER A 84 -8.50 0.91 -11.51
N ASN A 85 -8.40 0.45 -12.75
CA ASN A 85 -8.05 1.32 -13.88
C ASN A 85 -9.22 2.20 -14.35
N ASN A 86 -10.44 1.96 -13.86
CA ASN A 86 -11.62 2.77 -14.10
C ASN A 86 -11.95 3.59 -12.85
N THR A 87 -12.10 4.90 -13.00
CA THR A 87 -12.35 5.82 -11.88
C THR A 87 -13.68 5.53 -11.20
N GLN A 88 -14.75 5.31 -11.97
CA GLN A 88 -16.07 5.02 -11.42
C GLN A 88 -16.05 3.70 -10.61
N THR A 89 -15.45 2.65 -11.15
CA THR A 89 -15.26 1.38 -10.44
C THR A 89 -14.47 1.56 -9.16
N SER A 90 -13.40 2.37 -9.17
CA SER A 90 -12.61 2.67 -7.97
C SER A 90 -13.45 3.38 -6.90
N VAL A 91 -14.31 4.32 -7.29
CA VAL A 91 -15.25 5.01 -6.40
C VAL A 91 -16.25 4.03 -5.78
N GLU A 92 -16.81 3.14 -6.58
CA GLU A 92 -17.78 2.13 -6.11
C GLU A 92 -17.14 1.14 -5.13
N LEU A 93 -15.95 0.62 -5.45
CA LEU A 93 -15.18 -0.26 -4.57
C LEU A 93 -14.80 0.44 -3.26
N ALA A 94 -14.41 1.73 -3.35
CA ALA A 94 -14.04 2.52 -2.17
C ALA A 94 -15.24 2.71 -1.22
N ARG A 95 -16.42 3.08 -1.75
CA ARG A 95 -17.67 3.19 -0.98
C ARG A 95 -18.10 1.86 -0.38
N SER A 96 -18.01 0.80 -1.16
CA SER A 96 -18.33 -0.56 -0.73
C SER A 96 -17.44 -1.01 0.43
N ALA A 97 -16.12 -0.74 0.34
CA ALA A 97 -15.17 -1.08 1.40
C ALA A 97 -15.41 -0.25 2.67
N GLU A 98 -15.73 1.04 2.54
CA GLU A 98 -16.11 1.88 3.69
C GLU A 98 -17.37 1.35 4.38
N LEU A 99 -18.42 1.01 3.62
CA LEU A 99 -19.65 0.40 4.14
C LEU A 99 -19.41 -0.94 4.82
N ALA A 100 -18.48 -1.75 4.30
CA ALA A 100 -18.06 -3.01 4.91
C ALA A 100 -17.23 -2.83 6.20
N GLY A 101 -16.93 -1.59 6.60
CA GLY A 101 -16.24 -1.26 7.84
C GLY A 101 -14.71 -1.21 7.75
N ALA A 102 -14.13 -1.11 6.56
CA ALA A 102 -12.70 -0.88 6.41
C ALA A 102 -12.26 0.43 7.07
N GLN A 103 -11.10 0.45 7.72
CA GLN A 103 -10.57 1.63 8.40
C GLN A 103 -9.69 2.50 7.50
N ALA A 104 -9.24 1.97 6.36
CA ALA A 104 -8.53 2.71 5.32
C ALA A 104 -8.65 1.99 3.97
N LEU A 105 -8.29 2.68 2.90
CA LEU A 105 -8.22 2.15 1.56
C LEU A 105 -6.77 2.08 1.07
N LEU A 106 -6.46 1.07 0.26
CA LEU A 106 -5.26 0.97 -0.54
C LEU A 106 -5.67 1.07 -2.01
N CYS A 107 -5.37 2.19 -2.67
CA CYS A 107 -5.80 2.46 -4.02
C CYS A 107 -4.62 2.46 -4.98
N ILE A 108 -4.58 1.47 -5.88
CA ILE A 108 -3.55 1.35 -6.92
C ILE A 108 -3.78 2.43 -7.99
N THR A 109 -2.68 2.91 -8.59
CA THR A 109 -2.78 3.75 -9.79
C THR A 109 -3.42 2.96 -10.93
N PRO A 110 -4.18 3.61 -11.86
CA PRO A 110 -4.77 2.94 -13.00
C PRO A 110 -3.73 2.14 -13.77
N TYR A 111 -3.94 0.83 -13.85
CA TYR A 111 -3.08 -0.12 -14.57
C TYR A 111 -3.54 -0.27 -16.02
N TYR A 112 -2.62 -0.75 -16.90
CA TYR A 112 -2.85 -0.93 -18.34
C TYR A 112 -3.01 0.37 -19.13
N LEU A 113 -3.66 1.38 -18.55
CA LEU A 113 -3.79 2.72 -19.13
C LEU A 113 -2.65 3.59 -18.57
N GLU A 114 -2.03 4.38 -19.42
CA GLU A 114 -1.00 5.33 -18.98
C GLU A 114 -1.62 6.73 -18.81
N PRO A 115 -2.30 7.02 -17.70
CA PRO A 115 -2.98 8.29 -17.52
C PRO A 115 -1.96 9.44 -17.50
N THR A 116 -2.40 10.60 -17.99
CA THR A 116 -1.65 11.83 -17.80
C THR A 116 -1.57 12.17 -16.31
N ARG A 117 -0.63 13.04 -15.93
CA ARG A 117 -0.54 13.53 -14.56
C ARG A 117 -1.85 14.15 -14.07
N ALA A 118 -2.49 14.97 -14.91
CA ALA A 118 -3.78 15.60 -14.58
C ALA A 118 -4.89 14.55 -14.39
N GLY A 119 -4.95 13.54 -15.28
CA GLY A 119 -5.91 12.44 -15.18
C GLY A 119 -5.72 11.62 -13.90
N LEU A 120 -4.47 11.36 -13.52
CA LEU A 120 -4.16 10.63 -12.28
C LEU A 120 -4.59 11.42 -11.04
N ILE A 121 -4.36 12.74 -11.02
CA ILE A 121 -4.83 13.61 -9.92
C ILE A 121 -6.36 13.60 -9.85
N ALA A 122 -7.05 13.77 -10.99
CA ALA A 122 -8.51 13.75 -11.04
C ALA A 122 -9.09 12.40 -10.58
N HIS A 123 -8.44 11.28 -10.95
CA HIS A 123 -8.82 9.94 -10.51
C HIS A 123 -8.81 9.81 -8.98
N PHE A 124 -7.70 10.16 -8.33
CA PHE A 124 -7.60 10.09 -6.88
C PHE A 124 -8.45 11.13 -6.17
N GLN A 125 -8.67 12.30 -6.77
CA GLN A 125 -9.58 13.30 -6.25
C GLN A 125 -11.02 12.78 -6.20
N ALA A 126 -11.50 12.10 -7.25
CA ALA A 126 -12.83 11.49 -7.29
C ALA A 126 -13.00 10.43 -6.18
N ILE A 127 -11.99 9.58 -5.96
CA ILE A 127 -12.02 8.60 -4.86
C ILE A 127 -12.04 9.33 -3.51
N HIS A 128 -11.19 10.34 -3.34
CA HIS A 128 -11.12 11.14 -2.13
C HIS A 128 -12.46 11.80 -1.78
N GLU A 129 -13.18 12.33 -2.76
CA GLU A 129 -14.48 12.98 -2.55
C GLU A 129 -15.59 11.99 -2.21
N ALA A 130 -15.43 10.73 -2.65
CA ALA A 130 -16.45 9.69 -2.52
C ALA A 130 -16.53 9.03 -1.14
N VAL A 131 -15.46 9.09 -0.33
CA VAL A 131 -15.34 8.39 0.96
C VAL A 131 -14.88 9.33 2.07
N ARG A 132 -14.99 8.87 3.33
CA ARG A 132 -14.55 9.62 4.52
C ARG A 132 -13.32 9.01 5.20
N ILE A 133 -13.02 7.75 4.89
CA ILE A 133 -11.87 7.02 5.48
C ILE A 133 -10.55 7.38 4.79
N PRO A 134 -9.41 7.17 5.46
CA PRO A 134 -8.08 7.41 4.92
C PRO A 134 -7.78 6.60 3.66
N ILE A 135 -6.99 7.18 2.76
CA ILE A 135 -6.56 6.57 1.50
C ILE A 135 -5.03 6.49 1.49
N ILE A 136 -4.52 5.31 1.16
CA ILE A 136 -3.10 5.04 0.90
C ILE A 136 -2.95 4.83 -0.59
N LEU A 137 -2.10 5.61 -1.23
CA LEU A 137 -1.73 5.43 -2.64
C LEU A 137 -0.89 4.16 -2.78
N ASP A 138 -1.17 3.32 -3.77
CA ASP A 138 -0.35 2.12 -4.07
C ASP A 138 0.37 2.32 -5.41
N ASP A 139 1.67 2.58 -5.35
CA ASP A 139 2.51 2.80 -6.53
C ASP A 139 3.32 1.54 -6.84
N VAL A 140 2.88 0.82 -7.88
CA VAL A 140 3.41 -0.49 -8.27
C VAL A 140 3.84 -0.50 -9.75
N PRO A 141 4.93 0.19 -10.12
CA PRO A 141 5.35 0.35 -11.51
C PRO A 141 5.44 -0.95 -12.32
N PRO A 142 5.85 -2.10 -11.75
CA PRO A 142 5.83 -3.37 -12.47
C PRO A 142 4.44 -3.83 -12.95
N ARG A 143 3.36 -3.24 -12.41
CA ARG A 143 1.96 -3.54 -12.78
C ARG A 143 1.25 -2.37 -13.46
N THR A 144 1.76 -1.14 -13.29
CA THR A 144 1.12 0.10 -13.75
C THR A 144 1.94 0.83 -14.81
N ALA A 145 2.96 0.16 -15.35
CA ALA A 145 3.89 0.59 -16.41
C ALA A 145 4.88 1.69 -15.98
N ARG A 146 4.49 2.64 -15.13
CA ARG A 146 5.40 3.70 -14.68
C ARG A 146 5.15 4.12 -13.24
N PRO A 147 6.20 4.63 -12.54
CA PRO A 147 6.02 5.19 -11.20
C PRO A 147 5.28 6.53 -11.24
N MET A 148 4.56 6.81 -10.18
CA MET A 148 3.97 8.12 -9.93
C MET A 148 5.08 9.16 -9.73
N ALA A 149 5.05 10.28 -10.44
CA ALA A 149 6.06 11.34 -10.27
C ALA A 149 5.97 11.96 -8.86
N ASP A 150 7.12 12.31 -8.27
CA ASP A 150 7.19 12.92 -6.93
C ASP A 150 6.26 14.14 -6.80
N LEU A 151 6.21 15.02 -7.84
CA LEU A 151 5.31 16.18 -7.87
C LEU A 151 3.81 15.79 -7.91
N THR A 152 3.47 14.62 -8.44
CA THR A 152 2.08 14.12 -8.41
C THR A 152 1.72 13.68 -7.00
N ILE A 153 2.63 12.99 -6.32
CA ILE A 153 2.47 12.57 -4.92
C ILE A 153 2.31 13.80 -4.01
N GLU A 154 3.14 14.84 -4.22
CA GLU A 154 3.04 16.10 -3.48
C GLU A 154 1.66 16.74 -3.63
N ARG A 155 1.16 16.82 -4.86
CA ARG A 155 -0.17 17.38 -5.14
C ARG A 155 -1.29 16.56 -4.51
N LEU A 156 -1.20 15.24 -4.59
CA LEU A 156 -2.18 14.35 -3.97
C LEU A 156 -2.13 14.42 -2.43
N ALA A 157 -0.96 14.62 -1.84
CA ALA A 157 -0.80 14.77 -0.39
C ALA A 157 -1.43 16.06 0.17
N GLU A 158 -1.87 17.00 -0.67
CA GLU A 158 -2.68 18.14 -0.26
C GLU A 158 -4.13 17.76 0.07
N LEU A 159 -4.60 16.61 -0.45
CA LEU A 159 -5.94 16.09 -0.17
C LEU A 159 -5.97 15.47 1.24
N PRO A 160 -6.85 15.93 2.15
CA PRO A 160 -6.77 15.56 3.57
C PRO A 160 -6.87 14.07 3.88
N ARG A 161 -7.54 13.27 3.02
CA ARG A 161 -7.70 11.83 3.20
C ARG A 161 -6.58 11.01 2.57
N ILE A 162 -5.72 11.61 1.77
CA ILE A 162 -4.50 10.95 1.29
C ILE A 162 -3.48 10.98 2.42
N VAL A 163 -3.34 9.87 3.13
CA VAL A 163 -2.54 9.78 4.35
C VAL A 163 -1.26 8.95 4.19
N GLY A 164 -1.10 8.25 3.07
CA GLY A 164 0.04 7.36 2.88
C GLY A 164 0.35 7.05 1.42
N LEU A 165 1.55 6.53 1.23
CA LEU A 165 2.04 5.96 -0.01
C LEU A 165 2.67 4.60 0.29
N LYS A 166 2.21 3.56 -0.41
CA LYS A 166 2.92 2.29 -0.52
C LYS A 166 3.76 2.34 -1.80
N ASP A 167 5.06 2.27 -1.64
CA ASP A 167 6.05 2.36 -2.72
C ASP A 167 6.61 0.96 -3.03
N THR A 168 6.45 0.53 -4.29
CA THR A 168 6.96 -0.75 -4.80
C THR A 168 7.95 -0.52 -5.94
N THR A 169 8.53 0.68 -6.03
CA THR A 169 9.50 1.03 -7.09
C THR A 169 10.86 0.38 -6.90
N GLY A 170 11.21 -0.02 -5.67
CA GLY A 170 12.57 -0.44 -5.32
C GLY A 170 13.58 0.72 -5.25
N ASP A 171 13.18 1.97 -5.51
CA ASP A 171 14.03 3.16 -5.42
C ASP A 171 14.06 3.70 -3.99
N ILE A 172 15.08 3.27 -3.23
CA ILE A 172 15.29 3.72 -1.84
C ILE A 172 15.49 5.24 -1.77
N ALA A 173 16.16 5.85 -2.76
CA ALA A 173 16.41 7.29 -2.81
C ALA A 173 15.10 8.09 -2.95
N ARG A 174 14.10 7.52 -3.60
CA ARG A 174 12.76 8.13 -3.71
C ARG A 174 12.07 8.28 -2.37
N VAL A 175 12.16 7.27 -1.52
CA VAL A 175 11.59 7.32 -0.15
C VAL A 175 12.19 8.49 0.63
N GLU A 176 13.51 8.70 0.52
CA GLU A 176 14.20 9.82 1.15
C GLU A 176 13.73 11.17 0.56
N ARG A 177 13.63 11.29 -0.77
CA ARG A 177 13.15 12.51 -1.43
C ARG A 177 11.72 12.87 -0.99
N ILE A 178 10.81 11.89 -0.98
CA ILE A 178 9.43 12.10 -0.55
C ILE A 178 9.38 12.49 0.93
N ARG A 179 10.13 11.81 1.79
CA ARG A 179 10.20 12.13 3.22
C ARG A 179 10.75 13.54 3.46
N TRP A 180 11.76 13.95 2.69
CA TRP A 180 12.32 15.31 2.78
C TRP A 180 11.31 16.39 2.38
N ARG A 181 10.52 16.15 1.32
CA ARG A 181 9.53 17.09 0.78
C ARG A 181 8.26 17.18 1.61
N LEU A 182 7.75 16.04 2.05
CA LEU A 182 6.45 15.95 2.71
C LEU A 182 6.54 15.75 4.24
N GLY A 183 7.73 15.47 4.76
CA GLY A 183 7.92 15.21 6.20
C GLY A 183 7.07 14.03 6.67
N GLU A 184 6.35 14.21 7.76
CA GLU A 184 5.49 13.18 8.36
C GLU A 184 4.03 13.23 7.87
N ARG A 185 3.72 14.07 6.88
CA ARG A 185 2.35 14.19 6.34
C ARG A 185 1.87 12.91 5.66
N LEU A 186 2.79 12.11 5.11
CA LEU A 186 2.48 10.81 4.51
C LEU A 186 3.13 9.67 5.29
N LEU A 187 2.34 8.65 5.58
CA LEU A 187 2.81 7.32 5.97
C LEU A 187 3.49 6.68 4.75
N LEU A 188 4.74 6.28 4.89
CA LEU A 188 5.47 5.57 3.83
C LEU A 188 5.55 4.09 4.17
N LEU A 189 5.01 3.26 3.29
CA LEU A 189 5.02 1.80 3.35
C LEU A 189 5.89 1.26 2.21
N SER A 190 6.70 0.25 2.49
CA SER A 190 7.39 -0.51 1.45
C SER A 190 6.48 -1.62 0.93
N GLY A 191 6.35 -1.69 -0.39
CA GLY A 191 5.71 -2.81 -1.09
C GLY A 191 6.70 -3.75 -1.77
N ASP A 192 8.01 -3.49 -1.63
CA ASP A 192 9.09 -4.29 -2.21
C ASP A 192 9.89 -5.00 -1.12
N ASP A 193 9.86 -6.34 -1.12
CA ASP A 193 10.49 -7.17 -0.10
C ASP A 193 12.02 -7.04 -0.10
N ALA A 194 12.63 -6.83 -1.27
CA ALA A 194 14.07 -6.74 -1.41
C ALA A 194 14.66 -5.48 -0.76
N THR A 195 13.91 -4.36 -0.80
CA THR A 195 14.37 -3.06 -0.29
C THR A 195 13.75 -2.70 1.06
N GLN A 196 12.79 -3.49 1.57
CA GLN A 196 12.04 -3.20 2.79
C GLN A 196 12.93 -2.89 4.01
N ALA A 197 13.98 -3.67 4.24
CA ALA A 197 14.88 -3.49 5.38
C ALA A 197 15.65 -2.16 5.28
N ALA A 198 16.09 -1.79 4.07
CA ALA A 198 16.77 -0.53 3.81
C ALA A 198 15.81 0.66 3.99
N GLN A 199 14.61 0.59 3.41
CA GLN A 199 13.60 1.64 3.53
C GLN A 199 13.21 1.90 4.99
N ARG A 200 13.08 0.87 5.84
CA ARG A 200 12.84 1.02 7.28
C ARG A 200 13.96 1.78 8.01
N ARG A 201 15.22 1.52 7.66
CA ARG A 201 16.36 2.23 8.24
C ARG A 201 16.33 3.71 7.88
N PHE A 202 16.06 4.04 6.63
CA PHE A 202 15.99 5.44 6.17
C PHE A 202 14.79 6.18 6.75
N THR A 203 13.63 5.54 6.89
CA THR A 203 12.47 6.16 7.54
C THR A 203 12.78 6.52 9.01
N LYS A 204 13.48 5.66 9.76
CA LYS A 204 13.90 5.94 11.16
C LYS A 204 15.00 7.00 11.25
N LEU A 205 15.94 7.02 10.31
CA LEU A 205 17.05 8.00 10.27
C LEU A 205 16.55 9.39 9.89
N ALA A 206 15.62 9.50 8.92
CA ALA A 206 15.04 10.78 8.52
C ALA A 206 14.22 11.44 9.66
N ILE A 207 13.64 10.64 10.57
CA ILE A 207 12.93 11.14 11.76
C ILE A 207 13.92 11.74 12.77
N ARG A 208 15.18 11.22 12.84
CA ARG A 208 16.20 11.69 13.79
C ARG A 208 17.08 12.84 13.28
N ALA A 209 17.16 13.03 11.97
CA ALA A 209 18.05 14.00 11.36
C ALA A 209 17.27 15.15 10.70
N ARG A 210 16.86 16.15 11.50
CA ARG A 210 16.59 17.49 10.97
C ARG A 210 17.84 18.36 11.13
N PRO A 211 18.76 18.35 10.13
CA PRO A 211 19.27 19.56 9.54
C PRO A 211 19.25 19.50 8.02
N LYS A 212 19.27 20.69 7.37
CA LYS A 212 19.36 20.81 5.90
C LYS A 212 20.49 19.92 5.38
N PRO A 213 20.29 19.10 4.33
CA PRO A 213 21.31 18.20 3.84
C PRO A 213 22.53 18.99 3.35
N SER A 214 23.64 18.88 4.07
CA SER A 214 24.92 19.42 3.64
C SER A 214 25.49 18.60 2.48
N PRO A 215 26.39 19.16 1.65
CA PRO A 215 27.09 18.40 0.61
C PRO A 215 27.82 17.17 1.14
N ALA A 216 28.28 17.19 2.39
CA ALA A 216 28.94 16.08 3.07
C ALA A 216 27.99 14.91 3.40
N SER A 217 26.71 15.16 3.74
CA SER A 217 25.73 14.12 3.99
C SER A 217 25.38 13.34 2.71
N ARG A 218 25.38 14.04 1.55
CA ARG A 218 25.23 13.40 0.22
C ARG A 218 26.40 12.50 -0.13
N ALA A 219 27.63 12.85 0.28
CA ALA A 219 28.82 12.05 0.03
C ALA A 219 28.90 10.80 0.93
N SER A 220 28.47 10.89 2.18
CA SER A 220 28.41 9.74 3.10
C SER A 220 27.36 8.72 2.65
N TRP A 221 26.25 9.23 2.10
CA TRP A 221 25.18 8.42 1.52
C TRP A 221 25.65 7.62 0.30
N ARG A 222 26.38 8.28 -0.64
CA ARG A 222 27.00 7.61 -1.80
C ARG A 222 28.04 6.55 -1.40
N ARG A 223 28.71 6.70 -0.25
CA ARG A 223 29.64 5.70 0.29
C ARG A 223 28.92 4.52 0.92
N CYS A 224 27.82 4.74 1.61
CA CYS A 224 26.97 3.67 2.17
C CYS A 224 26.39 2.79 1.05
N MET A 225 25.90 3.40 -0.03
CA MET A 225 25.37 2.69 -1.20
C MET A 225 26.44 1.89 -1.95
N ARG A 226 27.70 2.35 -1.99
CA ARG A 226 28.81 1.60 -2.62
C ARG A 226 29.31 0.41 -1.77
N ARG A 227 29.08 0.39 -0.47
CA ARG A 227 29.43 -0.73 0.42
C ARG A 227 28.38 -1.84 0.44
N CYS A 228 27.15 -1.54 0.05
CA CYS A 228 26.14 -2.56 -0.21
C CYS A 228 26.33 -3.08 -1.64
N SER A 229 27.36 -3.93 -1.83
CA SER A 229 27.54 -4.64 -3.11
C SER A 229 26.46 -5.71 -3.24
N TRP A 230 25.31 -5.28 -3.73
CA TRP A 230 24.18 -6.14 -4.01
C TRP A 230 24.29 -6.68 -5.42
N LYS A 231 24.54 -7.99 -5.56
CA LYS A 231 24.40 -8.68 -6.85
C LYS A 231 22.89 -8.98 -7.03
N PRO A 232 22.28 -8.59 -8.17
CA PRO A 232 20.88 -8.91 -8.39
C PRO A 232 20.72 -10.43 -8.50
N ILE A 233 19.90 -10.99 -7.61
CA ILE A 233 19.45 -12.38 -7.75
C ILE A 233 18.50 -12.38 -8.96
N ARG A 234 18.87 -13.11 -10.01
CA ARG A 234 17.99 -13.31 -11.16
C ARG A 234 16.69 -13.92 -10.67
N SER A 235 15.60 -13.20 -10.90
CA SER A 235 14.25 -13.63 -10.58
C SER A 235 13.93 -14.95 -11.28
N ARG A 236 13.81 -16.02 -10.52
CA ARG A 236 12.95 -17.13 -10.91
C ARG A 236 11.68 -16.99 -10.07
N SER A 237 10.62 -16.60 -10.76
CA SER A 237 9.27 -16.66 -10.24
C SER A 237 8.96 -18.10 -9.83
N SER A 238 9.00 -18.38 -8.56
CA SER A 238 8.35 -19.53 -7.99
C SER A 238 7.65 -19.07 -6.72
N VAL A 239 6.37 -18.76 -6.87
CA VAL A 239 5.44 -18.77 -5.75
C VAL A 239 5.42 -20.21 -5.24
N ARG A 240 6.20 -20.52 -4.23
CA ARG A 240 6.01 -21.76 -3.48
C ARG A 240 4.82 -21.52 -2.56
N CYS A 241 3.69 -22.11 -2.91
CA CYS A 241 2.67 -22.42 -1.93
C CYS A 241 3.34 -23.23 -0.82
N ILE A 242 3.49 -22.62 0.36
CA ILE A 242 3.91 -23.35 1.56
C ILE A 242 2.70 -24.20 1.94
N GLY A 243 2.88 -25.52 1.82
CA GLY A 243 1.88 -26.51 2.18
C GLY A 243 1.32 -26.27 3.57
N LEU A 244 0.03 -26.45 3.66
CA LEU A 244 -0.70 -26.55 4.90
C LEU A 244 -0.48 -27.96 5.45
N ASP A 245 0.41 -28.11 6.39
CA ASP A 245 0.39 -29.13 7.42
C ASP A 245 0.28 -28.45 8.79
#